data_dd29cd4a06a40154c595dfe0683375b3
#
_entry.id   dd29cd4a06a40154c595dfe0683375b3
#
_cell.length_a   1.000
_cell.length_b   1.000
_cell.length_c   1.000
_cell.angle_alpha   90.00
_cell.angle_beta   90.00
_cell.angle_gamma   90.00
#
_symmetry.space_group_name_H-M   'P 1'
#
loop_
_entity.id
_entity.type
_entity.pdbx_description
1 polymer ?
#
loop_
_entity_poly.entity_id
_entity_poly.type
_entity_poly.pdbx_seq_one_letter_code
_entity_poly.pdbx_strand_id
1 'polypeptide(L)'
;MASKKEDRVKNNFNSITICLSSPDTILGRSHGEVLKPETINYRTYKPERDGLFCERIFGPVKDFECYCGKYKRIRYRQIVCDRCGVEVTEKKVRRERMGHIKLVVPVVHIWYFKSLPNKIGYLLGLSSKKLE
;
A
#
# COMPACT_ATOMS: atom_id res chain seq x y z
N MET A 1 31.50 -22.08 -3.55
CA MET A 1 30.03 -21.99 -3.38
C MET A 1 29.55 -20.89 -4.29
N ALA A 2 28.94 -21.23 -5.41
CA ALA A 2 28.49 -20.28 -6.42
C ALA A 2 27.21 -19.57 -5.94
N SER A 3 27.30 -18.25 -5.84
CA SER A 3 26.16 -17.37 -5.64
C SER A 3 25.21 -17.52 -6.83
N LYS A 4 24.02 -18.08 -6.61
CA LYS A 4 22.94 -18.01 -7.58
C LYS A 4 22.57 -16.53 -7.72
N LYS A 5 22.99 -15.93 -8.84
CA LYS A 5 22.41 -14.67 -9.31
C LYS A 5 20.93 -14.94 -9.54
N GLU A 6 20.06 -14.31 -8.76
CA GLU A 6 18.64 -14.23 -9.08
C GLU A 6 18.55 -13.54 -10.45
N ASP A 7 18.16 -14.30 -11.45
CA ASP A 7 17.80 -13.73 -12.76
C ASP A 7 16.65 -12.77 -12.54
N ARG A 8 16.96 -11.48 -12.58
CA ARG A 8 15.93 -10.45 -12.71
C ARG A 8 15.21 -10.74 -14.01
N VAL A 9 14.01 -11.25 -13.90
CA VAL A 9 13.10 -11.36 -15.03
C VAL A 9 12.98 -9.97 -15.63
N LYS A 10 13.66 -9.73 -16.72
CA LYS A 10 13.49 -8.50 -17.51
C LYS A 10 12.09 -8.61 -18.10
N ASN A 11 11.15 -7.87 -17.52
CA ASN A 11 9.82 -7.72 -18.09
C ASN A 11 9.95 -6.97 -19.42
N ASN A 12 10.09 -7.71 -20.51
CA ASN A 12 10.05 -7.14 -21.84
C ASN A 12 8.58 -6.91 -22.23
N PHE A 13 8.18 -5.65 -22.29
CA PHE A 13 6.86 -5.25 -22.74
C PHE A 13 6.98 -4.18 -23.83
N ASN A 14 6.03 -4.17 -24.77
CA ASN A 14 5.99 -3.22 -25.87
C ASN A 14 5.08 -2.02 -25.58
N SER A 15 4.15 -2.16 -24.66
CA SER A 15 3.19 -1.10 -24.30
C SER A 15 2.77 -1.20 -22.86
N ILE A 16 2.33 -0.07 -22.31
CA ILE A 16 1.73 0.05 -20.98
C ILE A 16 0.35 0.66 -21.17
N THR A 17 -0.67 0.02 -20.58
CA THR A 17 -2.03 0.54 -20.56
C THR A 17 -2.39 0.97 -19.16
N ILE A 18 -2.92 2.19 -19.04
CA ILE A 18 -3.44 2.73 -17.78
C ILE A 18 -4.95 2.63 -17.79
N CYS A 19 -5.50 1.96 -16.80
CA CYS A 19 -6.95 1.79 -16.64
C CYS A 19 -7.36 1.94 -15.17
N LEU A 20 -8.67 2.06 -14.95
CA LEU A 20 -9.23 2.10 -13.60
C LEU A 20 -9.23 0.71 -12.99
N SER A 21 -8.90 0.65 -11.68
CA SER A 21 -9.05 -0.56 -10.88
C SER A 21 -10.40 -0.56 -10.16
N SER A 22 -11.05 -1.72 -10.11
CA SER A 22 -12.24 -1.89 -9.27
C SER A 22 -11.87 -1.94 -7.79
N PRO A 23 -12.79 -1.61 -6.86
CA PRO A 23 -12.56 -1.78 -5.43
C PRO A 23 -12.16 -3.20 -5.06
N ASP A 24 -12.75 -4.21 -5.66
CA ASP A 24 -12.43 -5.63 -5.41
C ASP A 24 -10.99 -5.96 -5.81
N THR A 25 -10.51 -5.43 -6.94
CA THR A 25 -9.12 -5.59 -7.37
C THR A 25 -8.15 -4.94 -6.38
N ILE A 26 -8.47 -3.74 -5.88
CA ILE A 26 -7.67 -3.04 -4.88
C ILE A 26 -7.60 -3.83 -3.58
N LEU A 27 -8.73 -4.34 -3.09
CA LEU A 27 -8.79 -5.17 -1.89
C LEU A 27 -8.00 -6.47 -2.06
N GLY A 28 -8.08 -7.11 -3.22
CA GLY A 28 -7.34 -8.34 -3.52
C GLY A 28 -5.82 -8.16 -3.53
N ARG A 29 -5.32 -6.97 -3.86
CA ARG A 29 -3.89 -6.63 -3.85
C ARG A 29 -3.41 -6.05 -2.52
N SER A 30 -4.34 -5.65 -1.64
CA SER A 30 -4.01 -5.00 -0.38
C SER A 30 -3.51 -6.00 0.66
N HIS A 31 -2.49 -5.60 1.41
CA HIS A 31 -1.96 -6.35 2.55
C HIS A 31 -2.59 -5.93 3.89
N GLY A 32 -3.47 -4.95 3.90
CA GLY A 32 -4.19 -4.53 5.08
C GLY A 32 -4.81 -3.14 4.95
N GLU A 33 -5.68 -2.83 5.89
CA GLU A 33 -6.37 -1.54 5.97
C GLU A 33 -5.58 -0.55 6.82
N VAL A 34 -5.41 0.66 6.31
CA VAL A 34 -4.85 1.78 7.04
C VAL A 34 -5.97 2.46 7.81
N LEU A 35 -5.93 2.36 9.15
CA LEU A 35 -6.99 2.85 10.03
C LEU A 35 -6.70 4.22 10.63
N LYS A 36 -5.43 4.64 10.65
CA LYS A 36 -4.98 5.88 11.27
C LYS A 36 -4.22 6.75 10.29
N PRO A 37 -4.34 8.09 10.38
CA PRO A 37 -3.58 9.00 9.54
C PRO A 37 -2.12 9.19 9.98
N GLU A 38 -1.74 8.60 11.08
CA GLU A 38 -0.40 8.72 11.65
C GLU A 38 0.64 8.04 10.76
N THR A 39 1.84 8.60 10.72
CA THR A 39 2.96 8.08 9.94
C THR A 39 3.98 7.41 10.84
N ILE A 40 4.71 8.18 11.61
CA ILE A 40 5.76 7.72 12.53
C ILE A 40 5.55 8.31 13.91
N ASN A 41 6.08 7.62 14.92
CA ASN A 41 6.23 8.21 16.25
C ASN A 41 7.45 9.13 16.25
N TYR A 42 7.24 10.42 16.49
CA TYR A 42 8.31 11.43 16.44
C TYR A 42 9.38 11.28 17.56
N ARG A 43 9.08 10.50 18.62
CA ARG A 43 10.05 10.21 19.69
C ARG A 43 10.97 9.05 19.35
N THR A 44 10.39 7.98 18.78
CA THR A 44 11.12 6.73 18.48
C THR A 44 11.49 6.59 17.01
N TYR A 45 10.94 7.44 16.14
CA TYR A 45 11.05 7.37 14.66
C TYR A 45 10.60 6.04 14.06
N LYS A 46 9.83 5.27 14.80
CA LYS A 46 9.24 4.01 14.32
C LYS A 46 7.87 4.26 13.71
N PRO A 47 7.47 3.51 12.66
CA PRO A 47 6.14 3.60 12.09
C PRO A 47 5.06 3.30 13.14
N GLU A 48 4.00 4.09 13.12
CA GLU A 48 2.83 3.85 13.97
C GLU A 48 2.03 2.66 13.48
N ARG A 49 1.50 1.87 14.40
CA ARG A 49 0.64 0.74 14.10
C ARG A 49 -0.65 1.20 13.44
N ASP A 50 -1.06 0.50 12.39
CA ASP A 50 -2.25 0.80 11.57
C ASP A 50 -2.23 2.17 10.87
N GLY A 51 -1.08 2.83 10.86
CA GLY A 51 -0.84 4.08 10.16
C GLY A 51 -0.38 3.90 8.72
N LEU A 52 -0.07 5.01 8.08
CA LEU A 52 0.35 5.06 6.68
C LEU A 52 1.70 4.36 6.39
N PHE A 53 2.51 4.12 7.40
CA PHE A 53 3.80 3.42 7.30
C PHE A 53 3.86 2.13 8.12
N CYS A 54 2.72 1.58 8.52
CA CYS A 54 2.62 0.40 9.36
C CYS A 54 3.46 -0.77 8.84
N GLU A 55 4.35 -1.30 9.68
CA GLU A 55 5.19 -2.44 9.31
C GLU A 55 4.40 -3.73 9.11
N ARG A 56 3.28 -3.89 9.80
CA ARG A 56 2.40 -5.05 9.65
C ARG A 56 1.75 -5.10 8.27
N ILE A 57 1.38 -3.95 7.71
CA ILE A 57 0.74 -3.85 6.40
C ILE A 57 1.78 -3.89 5.29
N PHE A 58 2.81 -3.07 5.38
CA PHE A 58 3.77 -2.83 4.30
C PHE A 58 5.07 -3.62 4.42
N GLY A 59 5.34 -4.19 5.57
CA GLY A 59 6.57 -4.92 5.82
C GLY A 59 7.57 -4.19 6.71
N PRO A 60 8.66 -4.87 7.10
CA PRO A 60 9.63 -4.33 8.05
C PRO A 60 10.44 -3.16 7.48
N VAL A 61 10.85 -2.25 8.34
CA VAL A 61 11.74 -1.12 7.98
C VAL A 61 13.19 -1.59 7.83
N LYS A 62 13.58 -2.59 8.60
CA LYS A 62 14.92 -3.20 8.53
C LYS A 62 14.83 -4.62 8.02
N ASP A 63 15.84 -5.05 7.26
CA ASP A 63 15.87 -6.40 6.72
C ASP A 63 15.83 -7.44 7.84
N PHE A 64 14.91 -8.41 7.71
CA PHE A 64 14.76 -9.55 8.61
C PHE A 64 14.65 -9.19 10.10
N GLU A 65 13.96 -8.11 10.39
CA GLU A 65 13.70 -7.67 11.77
C GLU A 65 12.23 -7.27 11.93
N CYS A 66 11.54 -7.86 12.91
CA CYS A 66 10.17 -7.44 13.23
C CYS A 66 10.15 -6.15 14.07
N TYR A 67 8.98 -5.53 14.16
CA TYR A 67 8.80 -4.27 14.88
C TYR A 67 9.19 -4.34 16.37
N CYS A 68 8.79 -5.40 17.07
CA CYS A 68 9.08 -5.57 18.50
C CYS A 68 10.51 -6.09 18.77
N GLY A 69 11.24 -6.53 17.75
CA GLY A 69 12.58 -7.05 17.89
C GLY A 69 12.67 -8.50 18.38
N LYS A 70 11.54 -9.19 18.54
CA LYS A 70 11.53 -10.62 18.96
C LYS A 70 12.26 -11.51 17.97
N TYR A 71 12.00 -11.31 16.68
CA TYR A 71 12.66 -12.02 15.59
C TYR A 71 13.61 -11.08 14.87
N LYS A 72 14.87 -11.44 14.88
CA LYS A 72 15.96 -10.76 14.19
C LYS A 72 16.76 -11.79 13.42
N ARG A 73 17.33 -11.42 12.30
CA ARG A 73 18.19 -12.21 11.43
C ARG A 73 17.42 -13.11 10.46
N ILE A 74 18.13 -13.48 9.40
CA ILE A 74 17.65 -14.25 8.25
C ILE A 74 17.11 -15.66 8.60
N ARG A 75 17.56 -16.26 9.69
CA ARG A 75 17.09 -17.58 10.09
C ARG A 75 15.57 -17.63 10.37
N TYR A 76 14.96 -16.48 10.68
CA TYR A 76 13.53 -16.34 10.94
C TYR A 76 12.75 -15.81 9.74
N ARG A 77 13.35 -15.83 8.55
CA ARG A 77 12.69 -15.32 7.33
C ARG A 77 11.32 -15.97 7.13
N GLN A 78 10.39 -15.18 6.58
CA GLN A 78 9.01 -15.57 6.28
C GLN A 78 8.14 -15.95 7.49
N ILE A 79 8.63 -15.75 8.69
CA ILE A 79 7.84 -15.92 9.90
C ILE A 79 7.09 -14.62 10.19
N VAL A 80 5.80 -14.74 10.50
CA VAL A 80 5.00 -13.62 11.00
C VAL A 80 5.13 -13.59 12.52
N CYS A 81 5.58 -12.45 13.05
CA CYS A 81 5.73 -12.32 14.50
C CYS A 81 4.38 -12.43 15.20
N ASP A 82 4.27 -13.34 16.14
CA ASP A 82 3.07 -13.57 16.96
C ASP A 82 2.75 -12.38 17.89
N ARG A 83 3.75 -11.56 18.22
CA ARG A 83 3.62 -10.41 19.11
C ARG A 83 3.24 -9.12 18.40
N CYS A 84 3.90 -8.78 17.30
CA CYS A 84 3.67 -7.53 16.57
C CYS A 84 2.99 -7.71 15.21
N GLY A 85 2.89 -8.94 14.70
CA GLY A 85 2.25 -9.26 13.42
C GLY A 85 3.06 -8.87 12.18
N VAL A 86 4.32 -8.46 12.34
CA VAL A 86 5.20 -8.08 11.24
C VAL A 86 5.87 -9.32 10.66
N GLU A 87 5.82 -9.48 9.35
CA GLU A 87 6.54 -10.54 8.64
C GLU A 87 8.04 -10.23 8.58
N VAL A 88 8.85 -11.22 8.92
CA VAL A 88 10.31 -11.10 8.87
C VAL A 88 10.79 -11.34 7.44
N THR A 89 11.00 -10.27 6.71
CA THR A 89 11.41 -10.29 5.30
C THR A 89 12.30 -9.08 4.98
N GLU A 90 12.69 -8.94 3.73
CA GLU A 90 13.49 -7.81 3.29
C GLU A 90 12.67 -6.50 3.27
N LYS A 91 13.31 -5.39 3.62
CA LYS A 91 12.67 -4.06 3.60
C LYS A 91 12.18 -3.61 2.22
N LYS A 92 12.73 -4.16 1.15
CA LYS A 92 12.33 -3.81 -0.23
C LYS A 92 10.86 -4.09 -0.53
N VAL A 93 10.23 -5.03 0.19
CA VAL A 93 8.80 -5.33 0.03
C VAL A 93 7.90 -4.14 0.33
N ARG A 94 8.37 -3.17 1.10
CA ARG A 94 7.66 -1.92 1.36
C ARG A 94 7.41 -1.09 0.10
N ARG A 95 8.20 -1.28 -0.94
CA ARG A 95 8.02 -0.63 -2.26
C ARG A 95 7.06 -1.38 -3.17
N GLU A 96 6.73 -2.62 -2.85
CA GLU A 96 5.91 -3.51 -3.67
C GLU A 96 4.51 -3.70 -3.09
N ARG A 97 4.38 -3.73 -1.76
CA ARG A 97 3.13 -3.99 -1.08
C ARG A 97 2.21 -2.79 -1.09
N MET A 98 0.95 -3.06 -1.36
CA MET A 98 -0.15 -2.10 -1.33
C MET A 98 -0.99 -2.30 -0.08
N GLY A 99 -1.46 -1.20 0.50
CA GLY A 99 -2.52 -1.18 1.49
C GLY A 99 -3.74 -0.48 0.92
N HIS A 100 -4.83 -0.43 1.69
CA HIS A 100 -6.02 0.30 1.29
C HIS A 100 -6.57 1.15 2.43
N ILE A 101 -7.30 2.18 2.04
CA ILE A 101 -8.09 3.02 2.94
C ILE A 101 -9.53 2.85 2.54
N LYS A 102 -10.37 2.44 3.48
CA LYS A 102 -11.81 2.33 3.25
C LYS A 102 -12.48 3.67 3.50
N LEU A 103 -13.08 4.22 2.46
CA LEU A 103 -13.84 5.47 2.58
C LEU A 103 -15.19 5.22 3.25
N VAL A 104 -15.63 6.19 4.06
CA VAL A 104 -16.92 6.12 4.74
C VAL A 104 -18.08 6.22 3.77
N VAL A 105 -17.92 7.04 2.72
CA VAL A 105 -18.88 7.26 1.65
C VAL A 105 -18.22 7.10 0.29
N PRO A 106 -18.96 6.68 -0.75
CA PRO A 106 -18.41 6.64 -2.10
C PRO A 106 -17.96 8.03 -2.55
N VAL A 107 -16.80 8.10 -3.18
CA VAL A 107 -16.23 9.32 -3.76
C VAL A 107 -16.05 9.14 -5.24
N VAL A 108 -16.40 10.15 -6.02
CA VAL A 108 -16.28 10.12 -7.48
C VAL A 108 -14.81 10.19 -7.89
N HIS A 109 -14.43 9.35 -8.85
CA HIS A 109 -13.09 9.37 -9.40
C HIS A 109 -12.84 10.66 -10.18
N ILE A 110 -11.65 11.24 -9.99
CA ILE A 110 -11.25 12.52 -10.57
C ILE A 110 -11.35 12.56 -12.11
N TRP A 111 -11.14 11.44 -12.79
CA TRP A 111 -11.27 11.37 -14.25
C TRP A 111 -12.66 11.73 -14.75
N TYR A 112 -13.69 11.41 -13.98
CA TYR A 112 -15.08 11.72 -14.32
C TYR A 112 -15.52 13.11 -13.83
N PHE A 113 -14.86 13.61 -12.78
CA PHE A 113 -15.19 14.89 -12.17
C PHE A 113 -14.46 16.07 -12.82
N LYS A 114 -13.16 15.94 -13.09
CA LYS A 114 -12.32 16.99 -13.67
C LYS A 114 -12.32 17.04 -15.21
N SER A 115 -12.99 16.10 -15.87
CA SER A 115 -13.15 16.12 -17.33
C SER A 115 -14.04 17.30 -17.76
N LEU A 116 -13.68 17.96 -18.86
CA LEU A 116 -14.53 18.98 -19.50
C LEU A 116 -15.14 18.39 -20.80
N PRO A 117 -16.48 18.42 -20.97
CA PRO A 117 -17.48 18.84 -19.99
C PRO A 117 -17.65 17.87 -18.83
N ASN A 118 -18.00 18.38 -17.63
CA ASN A 118 -18.25 17.56 -16.45
C ASN A 118 -19.54 16.76 -16.63
N LYS A 119 -19.41 15.50 -17.03
CA LYS A 119 -20.55 14.61 -17.31
C LYS A 119 -21.42 14.35 -16.09
N ILE A 120 -20.82 14.32 -14.89
CA ILE A 120 -21.56 14.11 -13.63
C ILE A 120 -22.43 15.30 -13.33
N GLY A 121 -21.91 16.51 -13.52
CA GLY A 121 -22.69 17.75 -13.39
C GLY A 121 -23.89 17.77 -14.34
N TYR A 122 -23.69 17.36 -15.59
CA TYR A 122 -24.79 17.25 -16.55
C TYR A 122 -25.88 16.27 -16.12
N LEU A 123 -25.47 15.08 -15.66
CA LEU A 123 -26.44 14.05 -15.23
C LEU A 123 -27.22 14.47 -13.98
N LEU A 124 -26.58 15.20 -13.06
CA LEU A 124 -27.20 15.69 -11.82
C LEU A 124 -27.87 17.05 -11.97
N GLY A 125 -27.70 17.73 -13.10
CA GLY A 125 -28.17 19.09 -13.30
C GLY A 125 -27.51 20.13 -12.39
N LEU A 126 -26.26 19.88 -11.95
CA LEU A 126 -25.49 20.73 -11.05
C LEU A 126 -24.33 21.37 -11.78
N SER A 127 -24.06 22.63 -11.44
CA SER A 127 -22.84 23.31 -11.89
C SER A 127 -21.59 22.76 -11.18
N SER A 128 -20.44 22.79 -11.86
CA SER A 128 -19.18 22.30 -11.28
C SER A 128 -18.84 22.99 -9.93
N LYS A 129 -19.18 24.27 -9.81
CA LYS A 129 -19.01 25.04 -8.56
C LYS A 129 -19.85 24.52 -7.38
N LYS A 130 -20.99 23.90 -7.66
CA LYS A 130 -21.84 23.29 -6.61
C LYS A 130 -21.42 21.87 -6.22
N LEU A 131 -20.64 21.23 -7.08
CA LEU A 131 -20.12 19.88 -6.85
C LEU A 131 -18.79 19.87 -6.09
N GLU A 132 -18.02 20.97 -6.13
CA GLU A 132 -16.81 21.21 -5.33
C GLU A 132 -17.17 21.54 -3.88
#